data_a658cd5e81dbb686cb642ec5f7357e33
#
_entry.id   a658cd5e81dbb686cb642ec5f7357e33
#
_cell.length_a   1.000
_cell.length_b   1.000
_cell.length_c   1.000
_cell.angle_alpha   90.00
_cell.angle_beta   90.00
_cell.angle_gamma   90.00
#
_symmetry.space_group_name_H-M   'P 1'
#
loop_
_entity.id
_entity.type
_entity.pdbx_description
1 polymer ?
#
loop_
_entity_poly.entity_id
_entity_poly.type
_entity_poly.pdbx_seq_one_letter_code
_entity_poly.pdbx_strand_id
1 'polypeptide(L)'
;GENAQLNPLNEAIQENLIANIAEHIRMIPKREQQILQFYYQQDLNMKEIGLILGVTETRVSQLHSLAIKRLRSRMDLLGNE
;
A
#
# COMPACT_ATOMS: atom_id res chain seq x y z
N GLY A 1 -24.79 -8.31 2.92
CA GLY A 1 -24.24 -9.16 2.07
C GLY A 1 -23.78 -8.59 0.74
N GLU A 2 -24.03 -9.37 -0.25
CA GLU A 2 -23.53 -9.05 -1.58
C GLU A 2 -24.10 -7.76 -2.12
N ASN A 3 -25.35 -7.47 -1.77
CA ASN A 3 -26.00 -6.27 -2.28
C ASN A 3 -25.37 -5.00 -1.75
N ALA A 4 -24.75 -5.06 -0.58
CA ALA A 4 -24.09 -3.89 -0.01
C ALA A 4 -22.91 -3.47 -0.86
N GLN A 5 -22.28 -4.43 -1.55
CA GLN A 5 -21.13 -4.14 -2.38
C GLN A 5 -21.49 -3.45 -3.68
N LEU A 6 -22.75 -3.54 -4.05
CA LEU A 6 -23.24 -2.92 -5.28
C LEU A 6 -23.84 -1.54 -5.04
N ASN A 7 -23.82 -1.09 -3.81
CA ASN A 7 -24.34 0.23 -3.45
C ASN A 7 -23.45 1.32 -4.09
N PRO A 8 -24.02 2.20 -4.94
CA PRO A 8 -23.21 3.23 -5.58
C PRO A 8 -22.49 4.15 -4.61
N LEU A 9 -23.10 4.41 -3.44
CA LEU A 9 -22.46 5.24 -2.43
C LEU A 9 -21.19 4.56 -1.88
N ASN A 10 -21.29 3.26 -1.61
CA ASN A 10 -20.13 2.51 -1.13
C ASN A 10 -19.02 2.47 -2.17
N GLU A 11 -19.39 2.32 -3.43
CA GLU A 11 -18.40 2.31 -4.52
C GLU A 11 -17.68 3.65 -4.62
N ALA A 12 -18.41 4.75 -4.52
CA ALA A 12 -17.82 6.07 -4.58
C ALA A 12 -16.86 6.31 -3.41
N ILE A 13 -17.24 5.85 -2.21
CA ILE A 13 -16.39 5.97 -1.03
C ILE A 13 -15.11 5.16 -1.21
N GLN A 14 -15.24 3.93 -1.72
CA GLN A 14 -14.08 3.07 -1.94
C GLN A 14 -13.15 3.64 -2.99
N GLU A 15 -13.69 4.20 -4.07
CA GLU A 15 -12.87 4.80 -5.11
C GLU A 15 -12.10 6.00 -4.57
N ASN A 16 -12.73 6.83 -3.76
CA ASN A 16 -12.05 7.96 -3.13
C ASN A 16 -10.96 7.50 -2.18
N LEU A 17 -11.22 6.43 -1.44
CA LEU A 17 -10.25 5.88 -0.51
C LEU A 17 -9.04 5.34 -1.24
N ILE A 18 -9.27 4.60 -2.32
CA ILE A 18 -8.20 4.05 -3.14
C ILE A 18 -7.36 5.18 -3.75
N ALA A 19 -8.01 6.22 -4.27
CA ALA A 19 -7.31 7.36 -4.85
C ALA A 19 -6.44 8.06 -3.80
N ASN A 20 -6.95 8.22 -2.58
CA ASN A 20 -6.18 8.80 -1.48
C ASN A 20 -4.97 7.97 -1.13
N ILE A 21 -5.14 6.66 -1.02
CA ILE A 21 -4.04 5.76 -0.71
C ILE A 21 -2.99 5.82 -1.82
N ALA A 22 -3.41 5.82 -3.07
CA ALA A 22 -2.48 5.90 -4.20
C ALA A 22 -1.67 7.19 -4.15
N GLU A 23 -2.30 8.29 -3.77
CA GLU A 23 -1.61 9.57 -3.63
C GLU A 23 -0.55 9.51 -2.53
N HIS A 24 -0.90 8.95 -1.38
CA HIS A 24 0.04 8.80 -0.28
C HIS A 24 1.21 7.89 -0.65
N ILE A 25 0.93 6.82 -1.41
CA ILE A 25 1.98 5.92 -1.85
C ILE A 25 3.01 6.66 -2.71
N ARG A 26 2.57 7.59 -3.54
CA ARG A 26 3.49 8.35 -4.37
C ARG A 26 4.43 9.26 -3.57
N MET A 27 4.11 9.48 -2.31
CA MET A 27 4.89 10.37 -1.45
C MET A 27 5.90 9.65 -0.56
N ILE A 28 5.90 8.33 -0.55
CA ILE A 28 6.89 7.57 0.22
C ILE A 28 8.08 7.21 -0.67
N PRO A 29 9.20 6.76 -0.09
CA PRO A 29 10.38 6.44 -0.89
C PRO A 29 10.11 5.43 -1.99
N LYS A 30 10.79 5.59 -3.10
CA LYS A 30 10.56 4.79 -4.31
C LYS A 30 10.70 3.29 -4.06
N ARG A 31 11.72 2.90 -3.30
CA ARG A 31 11.95 1.48 -3.01
C ARG A 31 10.77 0.89 -2.24
N GLU A 32 10.21 1.66 -1.31
CA GLU A 32 9.04 1.21 -0.56
C GLU A 32 7.82 1.11 -1.47
N GLN A 33 7.67 2.04 -2.40
CA GLN A 33 6.59 1.96 -3.39
C GLN A 33 6.68 0.68 -4.21
N GLN A 34 7.89 0.33 -4.66
CA GLN A 34 8.11 -0.88 -5.44
C GLN A 34 7.73 -2.12 -4.66
N ILE A 35 8.10 -2.17 -3.39
CA ILE A 35 7.79 -3.33 -2.54
C ILE A 35 6.28 -3.48 -2.38
N LEU A 36 5.57 -2.38 -2.15
CA LEU A 36 4.12 -2.44 -2.03
C LEU A 36 3.47 -2.90 -3.33
N GLN A 37 3.98 -2.43 -4.46
CA GLN A 37 3.45 -2.83 -5.75
C GLN A 37 3.65 -4.33 -6.00
N PHE A 38 4.84 -4.83 -5.75
CA PHE A 38 5.13 -6.24 -5.95
C PHE A 38 4.31 -7.12 -5.03
N TYR A 39 4.18 -6.72 -3.77
CA TYR A 39 3.54 -7.53 -2.77
C TYR A 39 2.02 -7.54 -2.92
N TYR A 40 1.40 -6.37 -3.13
CA TYR A 40 -0.05 -6.26 -3.12
C TYR A 40 -0.69 -6.31 -4.50
N GLN A 41 0.00 -5.90 -5.56
CA GLN A 41 -0.55 -5.93 -6.90
C GLN A 41 -0.12 -7.15 -7.70
N GLN A 42 1.10 -7.62 -7.49
CA GLN A 42 1.63 -8.74 -8.25
C GLN A 42 1.70 -10.04 -7.45
N ASP A 43 1.25 -10.01 -6.21
CA ASP A 43 1.17 -11.19 -5.35
C ASP A 43 2.50 -11.91 -5.17
N LEU A 44 3.60 -11.17 -5.18
CA LEU A 44 4.90 -11.74 -4.92
C LEU A 44 5.14 -11.84 -3.43
N ASN A 45 5.83 -12.89 -2.99
CA ASN A 45 6.23 -12.98 -1.59
C ASN A 45 7.52 -12.19 -1.37
N MET A 46 7.89 -12.01 -0.10
CA MET A 46 9.04 -11.18 0.24
C MET A 46 10.36 -11.74 -0.27
N LYS A 47 10.45 -13.06 -0.34
CA LYS A 47 11.65 -13.70 -0.88
C LYS A 47 11.80 -13.38 -2.36
N GLU A 48 10.70 -13.49 -3.11
CA GLU A 48 10.73 -13.17 -4.55
C GLU A 48 11.06 -11.71 -4.78
N ILE A 49 10.50 -10.82 -3.97
CA ILE A 49 10.79 -9.40 -4.07
C ILE A 49 12.28 -9.14 -3.80
N GLY A 50 12.82 -9.80 -2.79
CA GLY A 50 14.24 -9.68 -2.49
C GLY A 50 15.12 -10.09 -3.66
N LEU A 51 14.75 -11.17 -4.34
CA LEU A 51 15.50 -11.62 -5.51
C LEU A 51 15.45 -10.59 -6.63
N ILE A 52 14.29 -10.01 -6.87
CA ILE A 52 14.13 -8.99 -7.92
C ILE A 52 14.93 -7.74 -7.60
N LEU A 53 14.88 -7.29 -6.36
CA LEU A 53 15.52 -6.03 -5.96
C LEU A 53 16.97 -6.19 -5.54
N GLY A 54 17.46 -7.43 -5.44
CA GLY A 54 18.84 -7.67 -5.04
C GLY A 54 19.11 -7.42 -3.58
N VAL A 55 18.11 -7.65 -2.73
CA VAL A 55 18.24 -7.48 -1.26
C VAL A 55 17.72 -8.73 -0.57
N THR A 56 18.00 -8.83 0.73
CA THR A 56 17.55 -9.99 1.50
C THR A 56 16.06 -9.91 1.77
N GLU A 57 15.48 -11.07 2.06
CA GLU A 57 14.08 -11.15 2.47
C GLU A 57 13.84 -10.32 3.73
N THR A 58 14.78 -10.38 4.68
CA THR A 58 14.69 -9.59 5.90
C THR A 58 14.64 -8.09 5.61
N ARG A 59 15.46 -7.64 4.64
CA ARG A 59 15.45 -6.24 4.27
C ARG A 59 14.13 -5.84 3.63
N VAL A 60 13.56 -6.71 2.79
CA VAL A 60 12.25 -6.46 2.20
C VAL A 60 11.20 -6.32 3.30
N SER A 61 11.22 -7.21 4.28
CA SER A 61 10.28 -7.15 5.41
C SER A 61 10.41 -5.84 6.18
N GLN A 62 11.65 -5.39 6.42
CA GLN A 62 11.88 -4.11 7.10
C GLN A 62 11.32 -2.94 6.30
N LEU A 63 11.59 -2.94 5.00
CA LEU A 63 11.13 -1.86 4.14
C LEU A 63 9.61 -1.86 4.00
N HIS A 64 9.01 -3.05 3.95
CA HIS A 64 7.56 -3.17 3.93
C HIS A 64 6.95 -2.57 5.19
N SER A 65 7.52 -2.90 6.35
CA SER A 65 7.03 -2.36 7.62
C SER A 65 7.16 -0.84 7.67
N LEU A 66 8.27 -0.31 7.19
CA LEU A 66 8.47 1.13 7.12
C LEU A 66 7.46 1.80 6.19
N ALA A 67 7.20 1.16 5.04
CA ALA A 67 6.23 1.70 4.09
C ALA A 67 4.85 1.81 4.71
N ILE A 68 4.41 0.75 5.38
CA ILE A 68 3.11 0.74 6.04
C ILE A 68 3.05 1.80 7.14
N LYS A 69 4.12 1.92 7.91
CA LYS A 69 4.19 2.91 8.98
C LYS A 69 4.11 4.33 8.43
N ARG A 70 4.82 4.62 7.35
CA ARG A 70 4.79 5.94 6.72
C ARG A 70 3.40 6.26 6.17
N LEU A 71 2.77 5.29 5.51
CA LEU A 71 1.43 5.48 4.97
C LEU A 71 0.44 5.75 6.09
N ARG A 72 0.50 4.96 7.15
CA ARG A 72 -0.40 5.14 8.28
C ARG A 72 -0.22 6.51 8.92
N SER A 73 1.02 6.94 9.09
CA SER A 73 1.31 8.24 9.67
C SER A 73 0.78 9.38 8.81
N ARG A 74 0.96 9.30 7.50
CA ARG A 74 0.45 10.32 6.58
C ARG A 74 -1.07 10.37 6.60
N MET A 75 -1.70 9.21 6.60
CA MET A 75 -3.16 9.14 6.61
C MET A 75 -3.75 9.65 7.92
N ASP A 76 -3.09 9.34 9.04
CA ASP A 76 -3.52 9.82 10.35
C ASP A 76 -3.43 11.35 10.43
N LEU A 77 -2.33 11.90 9.92
CA LEU A 77 -2.15 13.35 9.94
C LEU A 77 -3.21 14.08 9.14
N LEU A 78 -3.65 13.49 8.03
CA LEU A 78 -4.65 14.11 7.17
C LEU A 78 -6.06 13.75 7.56
N GLY A 79 -6.25 12.63 8.26
CA GLY A 79 -7.57 12.15 8.63
C GLY A 79 -8.07 12.64 9.97
N ASN A 80 -7.22 13.22 10.78
CA ASN A 80 -7.59 13.67 12.12
C ASN A 80 -8.00 15.13 12.20
N GLU A 81 -8.32 15.70 11.08
CA GLU A 81 -8.76 17.10 11.01
C GLU A 81 -10.23 17.28 11.44
#